data_07883423be21c71ab0e836ca830905d3
#
_entry.id   07883423be21c71ab0e836ca830905d3
#
_cell.length_a   1.000
_cell.length_b   1.000
_cell.length_c   1.000
_cell.angle_alpha   90.00
_cell.angle_beta   90.00
_cell.angle_gamma   90.00
#
_symmetry.space_group_name_H-M   'P 1'
#
loop_
_entity.id
_entity.type
_entity.pdbx_description
1 polymer ?
#
loop_
_entity_poly.entity_id
_entity_poly.type
_entity_poly.pdbx_seq_one_letter_code
_entity_poly.pdbx_strand_id
1 'polypeptide(L)'
;MTRSQLIVTTSWDDTTGTGMKLWRLMENYGIKATFYVVSNWIGKKMLADDLRHISEAHEIGAHTLNHVMLTHVEKEVARREIFGSKISLEKIIEKRITSFAYPYGLYRREHVEMVKEAGFLCARTTKLYFTGIENPFETNITMHAAPHKVIDFQGLARLFRQTPKTIFKLYALKKWNKLGKMMFDSFLKRGGGFHIFGHAWEIDQYKNWARLEDLLAYIAFRNNIKYLTVTNCVDMLCQNR
;
A
#
# COMPACT_ATOMS: atom_id res chain seq x y z
N MET A 1 -19.05 22.77 -9.79
CA MET A 1 -18.34 21.91 -8.81
C MET A 1 -17.68 20.77 -9.57
N THR A 2 -16.38 20.79 -9.75
CA THR A 2 -15.63 19.69 -10.35
C THR A 2 -15.81 18.45 -9.46
N ARG A 3 -16.37 17.38 -10.00
CA ARG A 3 -16.46 16.09 -9.28
C ARG A 3 -15.04 15.72 -8.82
N SER A 4 -14.83 15.60 -7.52
CA SER A 4 -13.56 15.12 -6.98
C SER A 4 -13.23 13.77 -7.63
N GLN A 5 -12.00 13.61 -8.12
CA GLN A 5 -11.58 12.36 -8.75
C GLN A 5 -11.73 11.21 -7.78
N LEU A 6 -12.18 10.05 -8.28
CA LEU A 6 -12.27 8.80 -7.53
C LEU A 6 -11.07 7.93 -7.92
N ILE A 7 -10.17 7.69 -6.98
CA ILE A 7 -8.94 6.93 -7.21
C ILE A 7 -8.89 5.74 -6.24
N VAL A 8 -8.65 4.56 -6.78
CA VAL A 8 -8.35 3.34 -6.00
C VAL A 8 -6.90 2.95 -6.25
N THR A 9 -6.19 2.67 -5.17
CA THR A 9 -4.81 2.15 -5.21
C THR A 9 -4.66 1.01 -4.20
N THR A 10 -3.75 0.09 -4.45
CA THR A 10 -3.41 -0.99 -3.54
C THR A 10 -1.91 -1.08 -3.34
N SER A 11 -1.47 -1.44 -2.14
CA SER A 11 -0.06 -1.71 -1.87
C SER A 11 0.12 -2.94 -0.99
N TRP A 12 1.18 -3.69 -1.27
CA TRP A 12 1.43 -5.00 -0.68
C TRP A 12 2.88 -5.11 -0.25
N ASP A 13 3.09 -5.22 1.07
CA ASP A 13 4.42 -5.27 1.65
C ASP A 13 4.97 -6.70 1.70
N ASP A 14 6.26 -6.82 1.99
CA ASP A 14 6.95 -8.09 2.19
C ASP A 14 6.71 -9.08 1.06
N THR A 15 6.78 -8.59 -0.18
CA THR A 15 6.48 -9.39 -1.36
C THR A 15 7.44 -10.58 -1.48
N THR A 16 6.87 -11.78 -1.49
CA THR A 16 7.56 -13.06 -1.63
C THR A 16 6.88 -13.89 -2.72
N GLY A 17 7.18 -15.18 -2.87
CA GLY A 17 6.55 -16.07 -3.84
C GLY A 17 5.01 -16.08 -3.79
N THR A 18 4.40 -15.82 -2.62
CA THR A 18 2.93 -15.64 -2.50
C THR A 18 2.42 -14.40 -3.25
N GLY A 19 3.30 -13.47 -3.57
CA GLY A 19 2.99 -12.29 -4.39
C GLY A 19 2.50 -12.65 -5.80
N MET A 20 2.92 -13.77 -6.36
CA MET A 20 2.46 -14.23 -7.68
C MET A 20 0.96 -14.58 -7.69
N LYS A 21 0.44 -15.16 -6.60
CA LYS A 21 -1.01 -15.39 -6.46
C LYS A 21 -1.78 -14.08 -6.37
N LEU A 22 -1.25 -13.13 -5.62
CA LEU A 22 -1.82 -11.79 -5.48
C LEU A 22 -1.78 -11.02 -6.80
N TRP A 23 -0.64 -11.06 -7.51
CA TRP A 23 -0.50 -10.48 -8.85
C TRP A 23 -1.60 -10.95 -9.80
N ARG A 24 -1.82 -12.28 -9.92
CA ARG A 24 -2.88 -12.85 -10.76
C ARG A 24 -4.27 -12.33 -10.36
N LEU A 25 -4.50 -12.19 -9.07
CA LEU A 25 -5.77 -11.69 -8.56
C LEU A 25 -5.98 -10.21 -8.95
N MET A 26 -4.94 -9.37 -8.85
CA MET A 26 -5.00 -7.96 -9.27
C MET A 26 -5.27 -7.84 -10.78
N GLU A 27 -4.61 -8.64 -11.61
CA GLU A 27 -4.83 -8.66 -13.06
C GLU A 27 -6.27 -9.10 -13.40
N ASN A 28 -6.80 -10.14 -12.75
CA ASN A 28 -8.17 -10.62 -12.99
C ASN A 28 -9.23 -9.54 -12.71
N TYR A 29 -8.96 -8.63 -11.77
CA TYR A 29 -9.88 -7.53 -11.42
C TYR A 29 -9.50 -6.19 -12.06
N GLY A 30 -8.46 -6.13 -12.89
CA GLY A 30 -8.01 -4.89 -13.54
C GLY A 30 -7.59 -3.80 -12.55
N ILE A 31 -7.11 -4.19 -11.36
CA ILE A 31 -6.72 -3.28 -10.28
C ILE A 31 -5.19 -3.14 -10.26
N LYS A 32 -4.68 -1.93 -10.40
CA LYS A 32 -3.24 -1.68 -10.28
C LYS A 32 -2.78 -1.78 -8.82
N ALA A 33 -1.58 -2.31 -8.63
CA ALA A 33 -0.97 -2.52 -7.33
C ALA A 33 0.47 -2.02 -7.29
N THR A 34 0.95 -1.69 -6.08
CA THR A 34 2.36 -1.44 -5.79
C THR A 34 2.86 -2.55 -4.87
N PHE A 35 3.86 -3.28 -5.30
CA PHE A 35 4.48 -4.37 -4.55
C PHE A 35 5.77 -3.86 -3.91
N TYR A 36 5.78 -3.74 -2.58
CA TYR A 36 6.97 -3.32 -1.83
C TYR A 36 7.84 -4.52 -1.49
N VAL A 37 9.10 -4.44 -1.90
CA VAL A 37 10.04 -5.56 -1.89
C VAL A 37 11.23 -5.28 -1.00
N VAL A 38 11.54 -6.23 -0.13
CA VAL A 38 12.79 -6.27 0.64
C VAL A 38 13.87 -6.85 -0.27
N SER A 39 14.84 -6.02 -0.67
CA SER A 39 15.72 -6.35 -1.79
C SER A 39 16.57 -7.60 -1.57
N ASN A 40 17.04 -7.85 -0.33
CA ASN A 40 17.85 -9.02 0.00
C ASN A 40 17.05 -10.32 0.15
N TRP A 41 15.71 -10.27 -0.03
CA TRP A 41 14.88 -11.48 -0.10
C TRP A 41 14.79 -12.05 -1.52
N ILE A 42 15.21 -11.30 -2.53
CA ILE A 42 15.24 -11.76 -3.92
C ILE A 42 16.32 -12.85 -4.05
N GLY A 43 16.00 -13.94 -4.75
CA GLY A 43 16.80 -15.16 -4.82
C GLY A 43 16.64 -16.10 -3.60
N LYS A 44 15.95 -15.68 -2.54
CA LYS A 44 15.69 -16.48 -1.32
C LYS A 44 14.21 -16.76 -1.10
N LYS A 45 13.40 -15.74 -1.13
CA LYS A 45 11.95 -15.79 -0.87
C LYS A 45 11.11 -15.46 -2.10
N MET A 46 11.73 -14.89 -3.14
CA MET A 46 11.12 -14.52 -4.40
C MET A 46 12.15 -14.62 -5.53
N LEU A 47 11.76 -15.10 -6.69
CA LEU A 47 12.63 -15.14 -7.87
C LEU A 47 12.71 -13.76 -8.54
N ALA A 48 13.86 -13.44 -9.10
CA ALA A 48 14.04 -12.19 -9.85
C ALA A 48 13.11 -12.12 -11.07
N ASP A 49 12.90 -13.25 -11.75
CA ASP A 49 12.03 -13.32 -12.93
C ASP A 49 10.56 -13.09 -12.57
N ASP A 50 10.08 -13.61 -11.43
CA ASP A 50 8.75 -13.31 -10.93
C ASP A 50 8.57 -11.80 -10.66
N LEU A 51 9.62 -11.16 -10.12
CA LEU A 51 9.60 -9.73 -9.86
C LEU A 51 9.58 -8.90 -11.15
N ARG A 52 10.38 -9.29 -12.15
CA ARG A 52 10.34 -8.67 -13.49
C ARG A 52 8.95 -8.80 -14.09
N HIS A 53 8.36 -9.99 -14.02
CA HIS A 53 7.02 -10.25 -14.54
C HIS A 53 5.95 -9.39 -13.88
N ILE A 54 5.95 -9.27 -12.53
CA ILE A 54 5.06 -8.34 -11.81
C ILE A 54 5.27 -6.91 -12.30
N SER A 55 6.51 -6.49 -12.54
CA SER A 55 6.86 -5.14 -12.96
C SER A 55 6.36 -4.73 -14.35
N GLU A 56 5.88 -5.66 -15.15
CA GLU A 56 5.31 -5.37 -16.48
C GLU A 56 3.96 -4.65 -16.38
N ALA A 57 3.15 -5.02 -15.38
CA ALA A 57 1.79 -4.51 -15.22
C ALA A 57 1.57 -3.68 -13.95
N HIS A 58 2.43 -3.85 -12.94
CA HIS A 58 2.31 -3.23 -11.62
C HIS A 58 3.58 -2.47 -11.24
N GLU A 59 3.48 -1.66 -10.20
CA GLU A 59 4.62 -0.94 -9.64
C GLU A 59 5.39 -1.82 -8.65
N ILE A 60 6.71 -1.77 -8.74
CA ILE A 60 7.61 -2.28 -7.72
C ILE A 60 8.10 -1.09 -6.89
N GLY A 61 7.95 -1.16 -5.58
CA GLY A 61 8.46 -0.20 -4.61
C GLY A 61 9.52 -0.83 -3.71
N ALA A 62 10.34 0.01 -3.08
CA ALA A 62 11.38 -0.44 -2.16
C ALA A 62 10.87 -0.53 -0.72
N HIS A 63 11.37 -1.54 0.02
CA HIS A 63 11.05 -1.79 1.44
C HIS A 63 12.31 -2.09 2.26
N THR A 64 13.36 -1.29 2.06
CA THR A 64 14.72 -1.44 2.56
C THR A 64 15.46 -2.68 2.01
N LEU A 65 16.74 -2.81 2.32
CA LEU A 65 17.53 -4.00 1.95
C LEU A 65 17.11 -5.23 2.77
N ASN A 66 16.96 -5.07 4.09
CA ASN A 66 16.82 -6.19 5.05
C ASN A 66 15.57 -6.09 5.93
N HIS A 67 14.61 -5.20 5.65
CA HIS A 67 13.42 -4.97 6.46
C HIS A 67 13.73 -4.52 7.90
N VAL A 68 14.70 -3.62 8.07
CA VAL A 68 15.07 -3.09 9.39
C VAL A 68 14.09 -2.04 9.89
N MET A 69 13.93 -1.95 11.22
CA MET A 69 13.25 -0.79 11.83
C MET A 69 14.18 0.42 11.75
N LEU A 70 13.93 1.32 10.79
CA LEU A 70 14.79 2.49 10.55
C LEU A 70 15.02 3.34 11.81
N THR A 71 14.05 3.40 12.72
CA THR A 71 14.13 4.14 13.97
C THR A 71 15.00 3.48 15.05
N HIS A 72 15.46 2.25 14.84
CA HIS A 72 16.23 1.44 15.79
C HIS A 72 17.65 1.10 15.29
N VAL A 73 18.05 1.69 14.19
CA VAL A 73 19.40 1.54 13.64
C VAL A 73 20.11 2.88 13.55
N GLU A 74 21.44 2.84 13.50
CA GLU A 74 22.27 4.02 13.32
C GLU A 74 21.96 4.71 11.97
N LYS A 75 22.14 6.03 11.91
CA LYS A 75 21.82 6.88 10.76
C LYS A 75 22.43 6.36 9.46
N GLU A 76 23.70 5.96 9.49
CA GLU A 76 24.42 5.45 8.32
C GLU A 76 23.88 4.08 7.87
N VAL A 77 23.43 3.25 8.81
CA VAL A 77 22.75 2.00 8.49
C VAL A 77 21.41 2.28 7.82
N ALA A 78 20.59 3.18 8.37
CA ALA A 78 19.32 3.58 7.79
C ALA A 78 19.51 4.12 6.35
N ARG A 79 20.52 4.96 6.14
CA ARG A 79 20.87 5.49 4.82
C ARG A 79 21.21 4.38 3.84
N ARG A 80 22.09 3.45 4.21
CA ARG A 80 22.45 2.30 3.38
C ARG A 80 21.25 1.41 3.06
N GLU A 81 20.38 1.17 4.02
CA GLU A 81 19.14 0.39 3.84
C GLU A 81 18.20 1.02 2.81
N ILE A 82 18.01 2.33 2.85
CA ILE A 82 17.14 3.08 1.94
C ILE A 82 17.75 3.14 0.54
N PHE A 83 18.98 3.68 0.41
CA PHE A 83 19.64 3.88 -0.89
C PHE A 83 19.96 2.55 -1.56
N GLY A 84 20.50 1.59 -0.80
CA GLY A 84 20.88 0.28 -1.32
C GLY A 84 19.68 -0.50 -1.85
N SER A 85 18.51 -0.39 -1.21
CA SER A 85 17.30 -1.06 -1.68
C SER A 85 16.87 -0.57 -3.06
N LYS A 86 16.92 0.73 -3.31
CA LYS A 86 16.62 1.32 -4.61
C LYS A 86 17.59 0.82 -5.69
N ILE A 87 18.89 0.96 -5.44
CA ILE A 87 19.93 0.55 -6.38
C ILE A 87 19.82 -0.94 -6.73
N SER A 88 19.61 -1.79 -5.71
CA SER A 88 19.47 -3.23 -5.91
C SER A 88 18.26 -3.60 -6.77
N LEU A 89 17.09 -3.00 -6.49
CA LEU A 89 15.88 -3.27 -7.24
C LEU A 89 15.95 -2.75 -8.67
N GLU A 90 16.46 -1.54 -8.89
CA GLU A 90 16.64 -0.95 -10.22
C GLU A 90 17.56 -1.80 -11.10
N LYS A 91 18.63 -2.37 -10.52
CA LYS A 91 19.52 -3.31 -11.21
C LYS A 91 18.82 -4.62 -11.62
N ILE A 92 17.89 -5.12 -10.77
CA ILE A 92 17.22 -6.40 -11.01
C ILE A 92 16.12 -6.26 -12.06
N ILE A 93 15.31 -5.22 -11.96
CA ILE A 93 14.13 -5.06 -12.84
C ILE A 93 14.38 -4.15 -14.05
N GLU A 94 15.54 -3.51 -14.11
CA GLU A 94 15.95 -2.58 -15.19
C GLU A 94 14.96 -1.42 -15.40
N LYS A 95 14.24 -1.04 -14.35
CA LYS A 95 13.28 0.07 -14.31
C LYS A 95 13.54 0.95 -13.09
N ARG A 96 13.16 2.23 -13.19
CA ARG A 96 13.26 3.17 -12.08
C ARG A 96 12.32 2.78 -10.95
N ILE A 97 12.82 2.78 -9.72
CA ILE A 97 12.03 2.61 -8.49
C ILE A 97 11.70 3.98 -7.90
N THR A 98 10.42 4.30 -7.84
CA THR A 98 9.92 5.64 -7.50
C THR A 98 9.20 5.70 -6.16
N SER A 99 8.74 4.58 -5.60
CA SER A 99 8.04 4.55 -4.33
C SER A 99 8.78 3.74 -3.26
N PHE A 100 8.62 4.17 -2.00
CA PHE A 100 9.19 3.56 -0.82
C PHE A 100 8.10 3.24 0.21
N ALA A 101 8.25 2.16 0.99
CA ALA A 101 7.43 1.92 2.17
C ALA A 101 8.31 1.83 3.41
N TYR A 102 7.94 2.56 4.46
CA TYR A 102 8.64 2.49 5.73
C TYR A 102 8.35 1.16 6.45
N PRO A 103 9.37 0.30 6.73
CA PRO A 103 9.13 -0.93 7.47
C PRO A 103 8.42 -0.67 8.80
N TYR A 104 7.41 -1.49 9.10
CA TYR A 104 6.54 -1.34 10.28
C TYR A 104 5.76 -0.01 10.34
N GLY A 105 5.87 0.85 9.33
CA GLY A 105 5.35 2.22 9.36
C GLY A 105 6.11 3.16 10.30
N LEU A 106 7.30 2.75 10.78
CA LEU A 106 8.11 3.50 11.74
C LEU A 106 9.19 4.34 11.02
N TYR A 107 9.11 5.65 11.20
CA TYR A 107 10.06 6.60 10.61
C TYR A 107 10.18 7.87 11.46
N ARG A 108 11.24 8.64 11.21
CA ARG A 108 11.46 10.00 11.71
C ARG A 108 11.64 10.94 10.52
N ARG A 109 11.65 12.26 10.78
CA ARG A 109 11.86 13.28 9.74
C ARG A 109 13.15 13.06 8.95
N GLU A 110 14.23 12.66 9.60
CA GLU A 110 15.51 12.35 8.94
C GLU A 110 15.39 11.24 7.89
N HIS A 111 14.55 10.20 8.15
CA HIS A 111 14.31 9.12 7.19
C HIS A 111 13.51 9.62 5.98
N VAL A 112 12.58 10.56 6.18
CA VAL A 112 11.86 11.20 5.07
C VAL A 112 12.84 11.95 4.16
N GLU A 113 13.79 12.70 4.75
CA GLU A 113 14.82 13.40 3.95
C GLU A 113 15.73 12.41 3.23
N MET A 114 16.16 11.30 3.85
CA MET A 114 16.94 10.26 3.18
C MET A 114 16.19 9.62 2.00
N VAL A 115 14.89 9.39 2.13
CA VAL A 115 14.05 8.85 1.05
C VAL A 115 13.98 9.83 -0.12
N LYS A 116 13.84 11.13 0.15
CA LYS A 116 13.91 12.20 -0.87
C LYS A 116 15.27 12.24 -1.56
N GLU A 117 16.35 12.27 -0.77
CA GLU A 117 17.72 12.28 -1.27
C GLU A 117 18.05 11.05 -2.14
N ALA A 118 17.51 9.90 -1.81
CA ALA A 118 17.63 8.68 -2.62
C ALA A 118 16.89 8.78 -3.97
N GLY A 119 16.09 9.83 -4.19
CA GLY A 119 15.37 10.09 -5.43
C GLY A 119 14.09 9.29 -5.60
N PHE A 120 13.45 8.88 -4.49
CA PHE A 120 12.07 8.42 -4.52
C PHE A 120 11.12 9.60 -4.73
N LEU A 121 9.98 9.37 -5.33
CA LEU A 121 8.94 10.38 -5.56
C LEU A 121 7.88 10.38 -4.46
N CYS A 122 7.70 9.25 -3.80
CA CYS A 122 6.74 9.11 -2.70
C CYS A 122 7.14 8.02 -1.71
N ALA A 123 6.54 8.08 -0.51
CA ALA A 123 6.68 7.04 0.49
C ALA A 123 5.37 6.79 1.25
N ARG A 124 5.11 5.52 1.59
CA ARG A 124 3.89 5.06 2.23
C ARG A 124 4.13 4.71 3.70
N THR A 125 3.17 5.11 4.52
CA THR A 125 3.07 4.80 5.94
C THR A 125 1.97 3.76 6.19
N THR A 126 1.82 3.31 7.43
CA THR A 126 0.74 2.38 7.84
C THR A 126 -0.39 3.07 8.59
N LYS A 127 -0.47 4.42 8.56
CA LYS A 127 -1.55 5.17 9.23
C LYS A 127 -2.89 4.86 8.54
N LEU A 128 -3.83 4.33 9.32
CA LEU A 128 -5.13 3.82 8.85
C LEU A 128 -6.22 4.91 8.73
N TYR A 129 -7.27 4.57 7.98
CA TYR A 129 -8.53 5.30 7.85
C TYR A 129 -8.40 6.70 7.24
N PHE A 130 -7.46 6.84 6.34
CA PHE A 130 -7.25 8.08 5.61
C PHE A 130 -7.75 7.96 4.16
N THR A 131 -8.37 9.01 3.62
CA THR A 131 -8.99 9.00 2.29
C THR A 131 -8.36 10.00 1.31
N GLY A 132 -7.17 10.50 1.60
CA GLY A 132 -6.46 11.45 0.74
C GLY A 132 -4.95 11.39 0.92
N ILE A 133 -4.22 12.03 0.03
CA ILE A 133 -2.76 12.18 0.10
C ILE A 133 -2.45 13.64 0.38
N GLU A 134 -1.97 13.93 1.58
CA GLU A 134 -1.57 15.29 2.01
C GLU A 134 -0.09 15.52 1.74
N ASN A 135 0.76 14.51 2.00
CA ASN A 135 2.19 14.55 1.80
C ASN A 135 2.62 13.34 0.95
N PRO A 136 3.29 13.55 -0.19
CA PRO A 136 3.80 12.46 -1.03
C PRO A 136 4.69 11.46 -0.28
N PHE A 137 5.47 11.92 0.70
CA PHE A 137 6.40 11.09 1.47
C PHE A 137 5.81 10.52 2.76
N GLU A 138 4.53 10.71 2.99
CA GLU A 138 3.78 10.19 4.12
C GLU A 138 2.39 9.73 3.67
N THR A 139 2.30 9.06 2.53
CA THR A 139 1.02 8.56 2.02
C THR A 139 0.43 7.55 2.99
N ASN A 140 -0.82 7.79 3.38
CA ASN A 140 -1.53 6.96 4.34
C ASN A 140 -2.36 5.89 3.61
N ILE A 141 -2.93 4.97 4.36
CA ILE A 141 -3.77 3.89 3.85
C ILE A 141 -5.21 4.04 4.35
N THR A 142 -6.18 3.60 3.54
CA THR A 142 -7.57 3.63 3.98
C THR A 142 -7.89 2.43 4.86
N MET A 143 -7.38 1.25 4.49
CA MET A 143 -7.63 0.02 5.23
C MET A 143 -6.50 -0.98 5.10
N HIS A 144 -6.38 -1.86 6.08
CA HIS A 144 -5.53 -3.05 6.03
C HIS A 144 -6.37 -4.28 5.68
N ALA A 145 -5.95 -5.04 4.68
CA ALA A 145 -6.61 -6.26 4.21
C ALA A 145 -6.26 -7.48 5.09
N ALA A 146 -6.44 -7.36 6.40
CA ALA A 146 -6.16 -8.43 7.37
C ALA A 146 -7.12 -8.34 8.56
N PRO A 147 -7.27 -9.43 9.35
CA PRO A 147 -7.98 -9.37 10.61
C PRO A 147 -7.24 -8.46 11.60
N HIS A 148 -7.85 -7.35 11.99
CA HIS A 148 -7.26 -6.43 12.98
C HIS A 148 -7.19 -7.11 14.35
N LYS A 149 -6.00 -7.28 14.88
CA LYS A 149 -5.76 -7.78 16.24
C LYS A 149 -5.73 -6.66 17.28
N VAL A 150 -5.40 -5.44 16.85
CA VAL A 150 -5.26 -4.26 17.72
C VAL A 150 -6.23 -3.19 17.27
N ILE A 151 -6.98 -2.65 18.22
CA ILE A 151 -7.87 -1.51 17.98
C ILE A 151 -7.00 -0.25 17.90
N ASP A 152 -6.87 0.32 16.73
CA ASP A 152 -6.32 1.66 16.56
C ASP A 152 -7.38 2.69 16.97
N PHE A 153 -7.29 3.21 18.22
CA PHE A 153 -8.21 4.19 18.73
C PHE A 153 -8.24 5.49 17.93
N GLN A 154 -7.12 5.90 17.34
CA GLN A 154 -7.07 7.10 16.48
C GLN A 154 -7.78 6.84 15.15
N GLY A 155 -7.56 5.69 14.56
CA GLY A 155 -8.25 5.24 13.36
C GLY A 155 -9.75 5.07 13.61
N LEU A 156 -10.15 4.48 14.74
CA LEU A 156 -11.55 4.41 15.14
C LEU A 156 -12.18 5.79 15.29
N ALA A 157 -11.53 6.73 15.94
CA ALA A 157 -12.04 8.09 16.10
C ALA A 157 -12.28 8.77 14.74
N ARG A 158 -11.39 8.55 13.75
CA ARG A 158 -11.58 9.01 12.38
C ARG A 158 -12.73 8.30 11.68
N LEU A 159 -12.85 6.98 11.84
CA LEU A 159 -13.95 6.18 11.30
C LEU A 159 -15.29 6.64 11.87
N PHE A 160 -15.37 6.95 13.15
CA PHE A 160 -16.58 7.45 13.82
C PHE A 160 -17.00 8.85 13.34
N ARG A 161 -16.06 9.75 13.13
CA ARG A 161 -16.36 11.07 12.53
C ARG A 161 -16.95 10.93 11.13
N GLN A 162 -16.55 9.89 10.41
CA GLN A 162 -16.98 9.62 9.04
C GLN A 162 -18.29 8.83 8.95
N THR A 163 -18.59 7.95 9.93
CA THR A 163 -19.79 7.08 9.95
C THR A 163 -20.27 6.80 11.38
N PRO A 164 -20.92 7.77 12.05
CA PRO A 164 -21.31 7.65 13.46
C PRO A 164 -22.19 6.43 13.79
N LYS A 165 -23.02 5.96 12.85
CA LYS A 165 -23.91 4.79 13.02
C LYS A 165 -23.18 3.45 12.98
N THR A 166 -21.87 3.41 12.70
CA THR A 166 -21.10 2.19 12.48
C THR A 166 -20.50 1.62 13.77
N ILE A 167 -20.59 2.34 14.91
CA ILE A 167 -20.14 1.87 16.22
C ILE A 167 -20.69 0.48 16.57
N PHE A 168 -21.95 0.21 16.27
CA PHE A 168 -22.58 -1.09 16.47
C PHE A 168 -22.06 -2.21 15.55
N LYS A 169 -21.22 -1.89 14.56
CA LYS A 169 -20.66 -2.86 13.62
C LYS A 169 -19.17 -3.12 13.83
N LEU A 170 -18.63 -2.91 15.03
CA LEU A 170 -17.33 -3.45 15.48
C LEU A 170 -17.17 -4.96 15.19
N TYR A 171 -18.31 -5.66 15.06
CA TYR A 171 -18.37 -7.02 14.53
C TYR A 171 -17.80 -7.13 13.11
N ALA A 172 -17.85 -6.06 12.32
CA ALA A 172 -17.27 -6.01 10.99
C ALA A 172 -15.73 -5.99 10.99
N LEU A 173 -15.08 -5.60 12.09
CA LEU A 173 -13.61 -5.63 12.22
C LEU A 173 -13.07 -7.06 12.07
N LYS A 174 -13.80 -8.10 12.51
CA LYS A 174 -13.46 -9.50 12.24
C LYS A 174 -13.71 -9.91 10.79
N LYS A 175 -14.52 -9.13 10.04
CA LYS A 175 -14.83 -9.32 8.63
C LYS A 175 -14.35 -8.10 7.84
N TRP A 176 -13.04 -7.90 7.79
CA TRP A 176 -12.41 -6.73 7.21
C TRP A 176 -12.86 -6.42 5.76
N ASN A 177 -13.21 -7.45 4.96
CA ASN A 177 -13.80 -7.25 3.64
C ASN A 177 -15.14 -6.50 3.68
N LYS A 178 -16.01 -6.77 4.67
CA LYS A 178 -17.27 -6.03 4.85
C LYS A 178 -17.01 -4.59 5.29
N LEU A 179 -16.05 -4.39 6.19
CA LEU A 179 -15.61 -3.05 6.57
C LEU A 179 -15.08 -2.29 5.34
N GLY A 180 -14.25 -2.95 4.52
CA GLY A 180 -13.72 -2.38 3.29
C GLY A 180 -14.83 -1.92 2.32
N LYS A 181 -15.85 -2.74 2.10
CA LYS A 181 -17.02 -2.38 1.28
C LYS A 181 -17.76 -1.14 1.82
N MET A 182 -17.97 -1.07 3.14
CA MET A 182 -18.61 0.09 3.76
C MET A 182 -17.77 1.37 3.64
N MET A 183 -16.44 1.25 3.81
CA MET A 183 -15.53 2.38 3.63
C MET A 183 -15.49 2.82 2.17
N PHE A 184 -15.55 1.87 1.24
CA PHE A 184 -15.62 2.14 -0.19
C PHE A 184 -16.92 2.87 -0.57
N ASP A 185 -18.07 2.46 -0.05
CA ASP A 185 -19.35 3.18 -0.28
C ASP A 185 -19.30 4.62 0.24
N SER A 186 -18.62 4.84 1.37
CA SER A 186 -18.38 6.17 1.90
C SER A 186 -17.45 6.99 1.01
N PHE A 187 -16.40 6.37 0.48
CA PHE A 187 -15.48 6.97 -0.50
C PHE A 187 -16.22 7.40 -1.78
N LEU A 188 -17.08 6.56 -2.34
CA LEU A 188 -17.86 6.89 -3.55
C LEU A 188 -18.69 8.17 -3.40
N LYS A 189 -19.14 8.47 -2.18
CA LYS A 189 -19.93 9.68 -1.87
C LYS A 189 -19.07 10.92 -1.69
N ARG A 190 -17.85 10.78 -1.16
CA ARG A 190 -16.97 11.89 -0.79
C ARG A 190 -15.91 12.22 -1.83
N GLY A 191 -15.50 11.22 -2.63
CA GLY A 191 -14.36 11.33 -3.52
C GLY A 191 -13.01 11.17 -2.84
N GLY A 192 -11.94 11.47 -3.58
CA GLY A 192 -10.55 11.36 -3.12
C GLY A 192 -9.92 10.01 -3.42
N GLY A 193 -9.07 9.52 -2.52
CA GLY A 193 -8.36 8.26 -2.64
C GLY A 193 -8.91 7.15 -1.73
N PHE A 194 -8.91 5.91 -2.21
CA PHE A 194 -9.18 4.71 -1.45
C PHE A 194 -8.00 3.75 -1.60
N HIS A 195 -7.25 3.55 -0.52
CA HIS A 195 -6.02 2.77 -0.53
C HIS A 195 -6.15 1.50 0.31
N ILE A 196 -6.04 0.34 -0.33
CA ILE A 196 -5.96 -0.96 0.34
C ILE A 196 -4.50 -1.31 0.56
N PHE A 197 -4.14 -1.67 1.78
CA PHE A 197 -2.83 -2.15 2.18
C PHE A 197 -2.92 -3.58 2.71
N GLY A 198 -1.87 -4.37 2.52
CA GLY A 198 -1.79 -5.70 3.11
C GLY A 198 -0.47 -6.43 2.80
N HIS A 199 -0.43 -7.70 3.21
CA HIS A 199 0.65 -8.62 2.92
C HIS A 199 0.07 -9.91 2.33
N ALA A 200 0.62 -10.38 1.21
CA ALA A 200 0.15 -11.63 0.59
C ALA A 200 0.31 -12.84 1.54
N TRP A 201 1.41 -12.87 2.32
CA TRP A 201 1.65 -13.92 3.31
C TRP A 201 0.62 -13.90 4.45
N GLU A 202 0.12 -12.71 4.87
CA GLU A 202 -0.96 -12.61 5.87
C GLU A 202 -2.28 -13.16 5.34
N ILE A 203 -2.64 -12.82 4.10
CA ILE A 203 -3.84 -13.35 3.43
C ILE A 203 -3.79 -14.87 3.38
N ASP A 204 -2.62 -15.43 3.05
CA ASP A 204 -2.41 -16.87 2.98
C ASP A 204 -2.47 -17.53 4.37
N GLN A 205 -1.74 -17.00 5.34
CA GLN A 205 -1.70 -17.48 6.73
C GLN A 205 -3.09 -17.53 7.37
N TYR A 206 -3.92 -16.52 7.15
CA TYR A 206 -5.27 -16.45 7.69
C TYR A 206 -6.34 -17.06 6.77
N LYS A 207 -5.93 -17.68 5.65
CA LYS A 207 -6.83 -18.29 4.65
C LYS A 207 -7.92 -17.31 4.17
N ASN A 208 -7.53 -16.07 3.92
CA ASN A 208 -8.44 -14.95 3.62
C ASN A 208 -8.52 -14.61 2.11
N TRP A 209 -8.02 -15.45 1.22
CA TRP A 209 -8.06 -15.19 -0.22
C TRP A 209 -9.48 -14.91 -0.73
N ALA A 210 -10.47 -15.73 -0.34
CA ALA A 210 -11.86 -15.52 -0.73
C ALA A 210 -12.43 -14.18 -0.21
N ARG A 211 -11.97 -13.69 0.94
CA ARG A 211 -12.38 -12.36 1.44
C ARG A 211 -11.73 -11.22 0.67
N LEU A 212 -10.47 -11.38 0.27
CA LEU A 212 -9.80 -10.40 -0.59
C LEU A 212 -10.53 -10.33 -1.93
N GLU A 213 -10.78 -11.48 -2.54
CA GLU A 213 -11.49 -11.58 -3.81
C GLU A 213 -12.90 -10.96 -3.73
N ASP A 214 -13.66 -11.24 -2.67
CA ASP A 214 -14.97 -10.63 -2.43
C ASP A 214 -14.93 -9.09 -2.33
N LEU A 215 -13.85 -8.53 -1.76
CA LEU A 215 -13.65 -7.08 -1.72
C LEU A 215 -13.26 -6.55 -3.10
N LEU A 216 -12.30 -7.19 -3.78
CA LEU A 216 -11.83 -6.76 -5.10
C LEU A 216 -12.96 -6.80 -6.14
N ALA A 217 -13.77 -7.87 -6.16
CA ALA A 217 -14.95 -7.96 -7.01
C ALA A 217 -15.95 -6.82 -6.77
N TYR A 218 -16.09 -6.38 -5.51
CA TYR A 218 -16.99 -5.29 -5.14
C TYR A 218 -16.50 -3.93 -5.64
N ILE A 219 -15.19 -3.69 -5.63
CA ILE A 219 -14.60 -2.39 -5.99
C ILE A 219 -14.21 -2.28 -7.46
N ALA A 220 -13.99 -3.41 -8.14
CA ALA A 220 -13.47 -3.46 -9.50
C ALA A 220 -14.46 -2.97 -10.58
N PHE A 221 -13.96 -2.71 -11.79
CA PHE A 221 -14.73 -2.45 -13.01
C PHE A 221 -15.73 -1.26 -12.92
N ARG A 222 -15.39 -0.22 -12.12
CA ARG A 222 -16.21 1.01 -12.04
C ARG A 222 -15.71 2.04 -13.04
N ASN A 223 -16.53 2.41 -14.01
CA ASN A 223 -16.16 3.31 -15.11
C ASN A 223 -15.70 4.72 -14.66
N ASN A 224 -16.13 5.17 -13.49
CA ASN A 224 -15.79 6.47 -12.93
C ASN A 224 -14.63 6.47 -11.94
N ILE A 225 -13.94 5.33 -11.78
CA ILE A 225 -12.82 5.15 -10.87
C ILE A 225 -11.53 4.92 -11.66
N LYS A 226 -10.46 5.58 -11.25
CA LYS A 226 -9.11 5.31 -11.74
C LYS A 226 -8.40 4.34 -10.79
N TYR A 227 -7.97 3.20 -11.32
CA TYR A 227 -7.16 2.22 -10.60
C TYR A 227 -5.69 2.50 -10.90
N LEU A 228 -4.95 3.02 -9.92
CA LEU A 228 -3.60 3.53 -10.10
C LEU A 228 -2.61 2.85 -9.15
N THR A 229 -1.33 2.86 -9.52
CA THR A 229 -0.24 2.57 -8.59
C THR A 229 -0.07 3.71 -7.58
N VAL A 230 0.72 3.51 -6.52
CA VAL A 230 0.93 4.54 -5.51
C VAL A 230 1.59 5.78 -6.12
N THR A 231 2.65 5.63 -6.92
CA THR A 231 3.32 6.76 -7.57
C THR A 231 2.36 7.50 -8.51
N ASN A 232 1.65 6.80 -9.38
CA ASN A 232 0.71 7.44 -10.32
C ASN A 232 -0.44 8.16 -9.59
N CYS A 233 -0.87 7.66 -8.44
CA CYS A 233 -1.87 8.32 -7.60
C CYS A 233 -1.31 9.62 -7.00
N VAL A 234 -0.08 9.58 -6.48
CA VAL A 234 0.59 10.77 -5.94
C VAL A 234 0.79 11.82 -7.02
N ASP A 235 1.32 11.44 -8.17
CA ASP A 235 1.55 12.36 -9.30
C ASP A 235 0.25 13.05 -9.71
N MET A 236 -0.83 12.30 -9.88
CA MET A 236 -2.13 12.84 -10.26
C MET A 236 -2.71 13.80 -9.22
N LEU A 237 -2.54 13.53 -7.95
CA LEU A 237 -3.08 14.38 -6.88
C LEU A 237 -2.20 15.61 -6.59
N CYS A 238 -0.89 15.52 -6.85
CA CYS A 238 0.03 16.64 -6.68
C CYS A 238 0.01 17.62 -7.87
N GLN A 239 -0.24 17.15 -9.09
CA GLN A 239 -0.34 18.00 -10.29
C GLN A 239 -1.60 18.87 -10.31
N ASN A 240 -2.62 18.55 -9.51
CA ASN A 240 -3.89 19.28 -9.43
C ASN A 240 -3.94 20.25 -8.24
N ARG A 241 -2.80 20.54 -7.59
CA ARG A 241 -2.66 21.56 -6.55
C ARG A 241 -1.87 22.75 -7.07
#